data_4ee02840598fed8c760b5cd3bedbc6e1
#
_entry.id   4ee02840598fed8c760b5cd3bedbc6e1
#
_cell.length_a   1.000
_cell.length_b   1.000
_cell.length_c   1.000
_cell.angle_alpha   90.00
_cell.angle_beta   90.00
_cell.angle_gamma   90.00
#
_symmetry.space_group_name_H-M   'P 1'
#
loop_
_entity.id
_entity.type
_entity.pdbx_description
1 polymer ?
#
loop_
_entity_poly.entity_id
_entity_poly.type
_entity_poly.pdbx_seq_one_letter_code
_entity_poly.pdbx_strand_id
1 'polypeptide(L)'
;MRSYTAGKNDDGVRLLRFCEKQCPNMPKGLLHKAFRNKRVKINGKKQDENYRISRGDLIELYINDEFFAPREKNDSAHANYSNLKIVHEDENLLIVNKPAGLLCHSDNKDEANLIDMITAYLTCTGKYVKEKENTFAPALCNRIDQGTRGLVIAAKNYRSLADMNRIIRNDKIQKEYLCVVQGNIEDGEYKAFLTRDKTRKKVTVTAKPTEESKEIITEFHTLQSKSDYSLLQCILKTGRTHQIRAHLAFLGRPIIGDRKYGKPFKGLKSQLLCAYRLTFGDIEPDNSLSYLKGSTFVVEDNPVTNFFNKL
;
A
#
# COMPACT_ATOMS: atom_id res chain seq x y z
N MET A 1 34.34 -8.79 -3.42
CA MET A 1 34.10 -7.76 -2.39
C MET A 1 33.41 -6.58 -3.05
N ARG A 2 32.31 -6.11 -2.46
CA ARG A 2 31.64 -4.87 -2.88
C ARG A 2 31.50 -3.93 -1.69
N SER A 3 31.64 -2.63 -1.96
CA SER A 3 31.48 -1.57 -0.96
C SER A 3 30.42 -0.58 -1.39
N TYR A 4 29.71 -0.02 -0.42
CA TYR A 4 28.62 0.93 -0.61
C TYR A 4 28.74 2.05 0.42
N THR A 5 28.59 3.28 -0.01
CA THR A 5 28.44 4.39 0.92
C THR A 5 26.95 4.62 1.19
N ALA A 6 26.57 4.63 2.45
CA ALA A 6 25.18 4.84 2.87
C ALA A 6 24.69 6.23 2.49
N GLY A 7 23.64 6.29 1.69
CA GLY A 7 22.95 7.50 1.29
C GLY A 7 21.89 7.95 2.30
N LYS A 8 21.13 9.00 1.94
CA LYS A 8 20.00 9.52 2.75
C LYS A 8 18.94 8.44 3.01
N ASN A 9 18.65 7.59 2.03
CA ASN A 9 17.62 6.56 2.11
C ASN A 9 18.10 5.25 2.76
N ASP A 10 19.37 5.16 3.12
CA ASP A 10 19.90 4.02 3.89
C ASP A 10 19.94 4.32 5.40
N ASP A 11 19.77 5.59 5.79
CA ASP A 11 19.78 6.02 7.19
C ASP A 11 18.63 5.35 7.98
N GLY A 12 18.98 4.69 9.10
CA GLY A 12 18.06 3.92 9.92
C GLY A 12 17.67 2.54 9.36
N VAL A 13 18.11 2.16 8.16
CA VAL A 13 17.90 0.82 7.60
C VAL A 13 18.66 -0.22 8.42
N ARG A 14 18.05 -1.39 8.71
CA ARG A 14 18.78 -2.51 9.31
C ARG A 14 19.82 -3.05 8.34
N LEU A 15 21.03 -3.30 8.84
CA LEU A 15 22.12 -3.84 8.03
C LEU A 15 21.77 -5.17 7.38
N LEU A 16 21.06 -6.07 8.09
CA LEU A 16 20.54 -7.31 7.50
C LEU A 16 19.67 -7.03 6.28
N ARG A 17 18.71 -6.09 6.40
CA ARG A 17 17.81 -5.75 5.29
C ARG A 17 18.55 -5.13 4.10
N PHE A 18 19.57 -4.32 4.36
CA PHE A 18 20.45 -3.78 3.34
C PHE A 18 21.11 -4.93 2.57
N CYS A 19 21.71 -5.88 3.30
CA CYS A 19 22.38 -7.04 2.71
C CYS A 19 21.41 -7.95 1.93
N GLU A 20 20.20 -8.20 2.44
CA GLU A 20 19.17 -8.97 1.74
C GLU A 20 18.82 -8.35 0.37
N LYS A 21 18.79 -7.01 0.28
CA LYS A 21 18.52 -6.31 -0.98
C LYS A 21 19.70 -6.31 -1.94
N GLN A 22 20.93 -6.21 -1.42
CA GLN A 22 22.13 -6.26 -2.26
C GLN A 22 22.44 -7.69 -2.75
N CYS A 23 22.08 -8.70 -1.97
CA CYS A 23 22.36 -10.10 -2.25
C CYS A 23 21.07 -10.94 -2.33
N PRO A 24 20.15 -10.65 -3.26
CA PRO A 24 18.83 -11.33 -3.33
C PRO A 24 18.93 -12.80 -3.64
N ASN A 25 20.04 -13.25 -4.28
CA ASN A 25 20.27 -14.65 -4.60
C ASN A 25 20.88 -15.44 -3.43
N MET A 26 21.18 -14.78 -2.29
CA MET A 26 21.80 -15.43 -1.14
C MET A 26 20.73 -16.00 -0.20
N PRO A 27 20.73 -17.32 0.08
CA PRO A 27 19.86 -17.91 1.08
C PRO A 27 20.05 -17.25 2.45
N LYS A 28 18.94 -17.00 3.18
CA LYS A 28 18.97 -16.30 4.48
C LYS A 28 19.95 -16.94 5.47
N GLY A 29 20.00 -18.28 5.55
CA GLY A 29 20.93 -18.99 6.42
C GLY A 29 22.40 -18.69 6.11
N LEU A 30 22.76 -18.54 4.83
CA LEU A 30 24.10 -18.16 4.41
C LEU A 30 24.39 -16.70 4.74
N LEU A 31 23.41 -15.80 4.62
CA LEU A 31 23.57 -14.40 4.99
C LEU A 31 23.83 -14.26 6.50
N HIS A 32 23.08 -14.94 7.37
CA HIS A 32 23.35 -14.98 8.81
C HIS A 32 24.74 -15.56 9.12
N LYS A 33 25.19 -16.59 8.36
CA LYS A 33 26.54 -17.13 8.48
C LYS A 33 27.61 -16.13 8.08
N ALA A 34 27.34 -15.28 7.06
CA ALA A 34 28.25 -14.22 6.65
C ALA A 34 28.45 -13.18 7.75
N PHE A 35 27.41 -12.80 8.48
CA PHE A 35 27.52 -11.92 9.66
C PHE A 35 28.37 -12.58 10.76
N ARG A 36 28.13 -13.83 11.11
CA ARG A 36 28.91 -14.56 12.12
C ARG A 36 30.40 -14.65 11.72
N ASN A 37 30.67 -14.87 10.44
CA ASN A 37 32.02 -15.03 9.92
C ASN A 37 32.72 -13.68 9.60
N LYS A 38 32.18 -12.54 10.09
CA LYS A 38 32.76 -11.21 9.94
C LYS A 38 32.90 -10.76 8.46
N ARG A 39 32.09 -11.31 7.55
CA ARG A 39 32.11 -10.98 6.12
C ARG A 39 31.27 -9.73 5.78
N VAL A 40 30.59 -9.15 6.76
CA VAL A 40 29.88 -7.88 6.66
C VAL A 40 30.52 -6.92 7.65
N LYS A 41 30.97 -5.75 7.15
CA LYS A 41 31.62 -4.74 7.98
C LYS A 41 31.02 -3.37 7.72
N ILE A 42 31.09 -2.51 8.73
CA ILE A 42 30.78 -1.08 8.65
C ILE A 42 32.02 -0.34 9.09
N ASN A 43 32.53 0.57 8.23
CA ASN A 43 33.73 1.37 8.49
C ASN A 43 34.93 0.48 8.92
N GLY A 44 35.13 -0.66 8.23
CA GLY A 44 36.17 -1.65 8.52
C GLY A 44 35.92 -2.55 9.74
N LYS A 45 34.86 -2.32 10.53
CA LYS A 45 34.56 -3.07 11.77
C LYS A 45 33.37 -4.01 11.57
N LYS A 46 33.44 -5.19 12.22
CA LYS A 46 32.30 -6.11 12.29
C LYS A 46 31.15 -5.41 13.00
N GLN A 47 29.93 -5.59 12.46
CA GLN A 47 28.70 -5.13 13.08
C GLN A 47 27.66 -6.26 13.20
N ASP A 48 26.68 -6.05 14.09
CA ASP A 48 25.54 -6.94 14.26
C ASP A 48 24.54 -6.76 13.09
N GLU A 49 23.79 -7.81 12.81
CA GLU A 49 22.78 -7.78 11.73
C GLU A 49 21.64 -6.80 11.98
N ASN A 50 21.39 -6.41 13.24
CA ASN A 50 20.38 -5.42 13.63
C ASN A 50 20.94 -3.99 13.66
N TYR A 51 22.23 -3.81 13.39
CA TYR A 51 22.83 -2.47 13.31
C TYR A 51 21.98 -1.56 12.40
N ARG A 52 21.73 -0.34 12.87
CA ARG A 52 21.06 0.69 12.09
C ARG A 52 22.11 1.50 11.37
N ILE A 53 22.09 1.42 10.06
CA ILE A 53 23.00 2.14 9.17
C ILE A 53 22.81 3.64 9.40
N SER A 54 23.92 4.37 9.50
CA SER A 54 23.94 5.83 9.53
C SER A 54 24.38 6.36 8.17
N ARG A 55 23.83 7.48 7.76
CA ARG A 55 24.25 8.15 6.53
C ARG A 55 25.77 8.39 6.55
N GLY A 56 26.43 8.01 5.46
CA GLY A 56 27.89 8.12 5.33
C GLY A 56 28.65 6.86 5.77
N ASP A 57 28.00 5.87 6.39
CA ASP A 57 28.66 4.60 6.68
C ASP A 57 29.18 3.92 5.42
N LEU A 58 30.40 3.39 5.49
CA LEU A 58 30.97 2.53 4.46
C LEU A 58 30.61 1.06 4.76
N ILE A 59 29.75 0.49 3.95
CA ILE A 59 29.27 -0.89 4.07
C ILE A 59 30.12 -1.77 3.17
N GLU A 60 30.82 -2.75 3.75
CA GLU A 60 31.72 -3.64 3.04
C GLU A 60 31.20 -5.08 3.09
N LEU A 61 30.91 -5.67 1.92
CA LEU A 61 30.37 -7.01 1.77
C LEU A 61 31.43 -7.95 1.14
N TYR A 62 32.02 -8.81 1.95
CA TYR A 62 32.96 -9.86 1.55
C TYR A 62 32.19 -11.13 1.14
N ILE A 63 31.31 -10.98 0.16
CA ILE A 63 30.38 -12.00 -0.33
C ILE A 63 30.72 -12.29 -1.79
N ASN A 64 30.52 -13.54 -2.27
CA ASN A 64 30.79 -13.95 -3.64
C ASN A 64 29.81 -13.24 -4.60
N ASP A 65 30.30 -12.94 -5.81
CA ASP A 65 29.55 -12.14 -6.78
C ASP A 65 28.27 -12.80 -7.29
N GLU A 66 28.18 -14.13 -7.27
CA GLU A 66 26.99 -14.89 -7.63
C GLU A 66 25.74 -14.57 -6.82
N PHE A 67 25.91 -14.07 -5.58
CA PHE A 67 24.81 -13.72 -4.68
C PHE A 67 24.26 -12.32 -4.90
N PHE A 68 24.98 -11.46 -5.60
CA PHE A 68 24.50 -10.13 -5.91
C PHE A 68 23.53 -10.16 -7.07
N ALA A 69 22.51 -9.29 -7.03
CA ALA A 69 21.64 -9.10 -8.18
C ALA A 69 22.47 -8.67 -9.41
N PRO A 70 22.21 -9.23 -10.62
CA PRO A 70 22.68 -8.58 -11.81
C PRO A 70 22.18 -7.14 -11.80
N ARG A 71 23.00 -6.19 -12.24
CA ARG A 71 22.56 -4.81 -12.48
C ARG A 71 21.59 -4.82 -13.67
N GLU A 72 20.34 -5.19 -13.40
CA GLU A 72 19.30 -5.13 -14.43
C GLU A 72 19.09 -3.68 -14.85
N LYS A 73 19.13 -3.43 -16.14
CA LYS A 73 18.65 -2.20 -16.74
C LYS A 73 17.16 -2.06 -16.36
N ASN A 74 16.76 -0.91 -15.87
CA ASN A 74 15.41 -0.65 -15.42
C ASN A 74 14.42 -0.63 -16.56
N ASP A 75 13.52 -1.61 -16.63
CA ASP A 75 12.36 -1.58 -17.53
C ASP A 75 11.18 -0.73 -16.98
N SER A 76 11.18 -0.40 -15.69
CA SER A 76 10.10 0.43 -15.09
C SER A 76 10.04 1.87 -15.62
N ALA A 77 11.12 2.38 -16.23
CA ALA A 77 11.13 3.69 -16.90
C ALA A 77 10.17 3.77 -18.11
N HIS A 78 9.69 2.63 -18.61
CA HIS A 78 8.79 2.56 -19.77
C HIS A 78 7.31 2.48 -19.41
N ALA A 79 6.95 2.37 -18.12
CA ALA A 79 5.55 2.37 -17.71
C ALA A 79 4.87 3.70 -18.10
N ASN A 80 3.75 3.60 -18.81
CA ASN A 80 2.98 4.77 -19.18
C ASN A 80 2.29 5.39 -17.96
N TYR A 81 2.73 6.58 -17.55
CA TYR A 81 2.18 7.34 -16.42
C TYR A 81 1.28 8.52 -16.82
N SER A 82 0.99 8.69 -18.12
CA SER A 82 0.18 9.82 -18.62
C SER A 82 -1.19 9.96 -17.95
N ASN A 83 -1.75 8.84 -17.48
CA ASN A 83 -3.04 8.78 -16.80
C ASN A 83 -2.93 8.78 -15.26
N LEU A 84 -1.76 9.05 -14.70
CA LEU A 84 -1.57 9.12 -13.25
C LEU A 84 -2.24 10.39 -12.71
N LYS A 85 -3.32 10.22 -11.96
CA LYS A 85 -4.05 11.34 -11.33
C LYS A 85 -3.46 11.63 -9.96
N ILE A 86 -2.62 12.66 -9.88
CA ILE A 86 -1.99 13.12 -8.63
C ILE A 86 -3.00 14.00 -7.88
N VAL A 87 -3.19 13.69 -6.59
CA VAL A 87 -4.04 14.46 -5.65
C VAL A 87 -3.18 15.35 -4.78
N HIS A 88 -2.02 14.85 -4.37
CA HIS A 88 -1.03 15.60 -3.58
C HIS A 88 0.37 15.09 -3.88
N GLU A 89 1.31 16.00 -3.91
CA GLU A 89 2.74 15.69 -4.00
C GLU A 89 3.56 16.70 -3.20
N ASP A 90 4.43 16.17 -2.35
CA ASP A 90 5.47 16.94 -1.65
C ASP A 90 6.84 16.23 -1.75
N GLU A 91 7.81 16.61 -0.93
CA GLU A 91 9.14 15.97 -0.90
C GLU A 91 9.12 14.52 -0.39
N ASN A 92 8.13 14.16 0.42
CA ASN A 92 8.03 12.91 1.15
C ASN A 92 7.06 11.92 0.52
N LEU A 93 5.93 12.41 0.01
CA LEU A 93 4.79 11.60 -0.39
C LEU A 93 4.26 11.98 -1.76
N LEU A 94 3.60 11.00 -2.36
CA LEU A 94 2.73 11.16 -3.52
C LEU A 94 1.39 10.48 -3.19
N ILE A 95 0.29 11.23 -3.23
CA ILE A 95 -1.07 10.68 -3.10
C ILE A 95 -1.73 10.72 -4.45
N VAL A 96 -2.20 9.58 -4.91
CA VAL A 96 -2.79 9.43 -6.24
C VAL A 96 -4.19 8.85 -6.18
N ASN A 97 -5.04 9.21 -7.15
CA ASN A 97 -6.34 8.61 -7.36
C ASN A 97 -6.20 7.44 -8.35
N LYS A 98 -6.05 6.22 -7.83
CA LYS A 98 -5.94 4.99 -8.64
C LYS A 98 -7.24 4.73 -9.39
N PRO A 99 -7.23 4.51 -10.71
CA PRO A 99 -8.42 4.08 -11.44
C PRO A 99 -8.84 2.65 -11.07
N ALA A 100 -10.13 2.33 -11.27
CA ALA A 100 -10.60 0.95 -11.20
C ALA A 100 -9.99 0.13 -12.35
N GLY A 101 -9.70 -1.14 -12.08
CA GLY A 101 -9.07 -2.06 -13.04
C GLY A 101 -7.53 -2.14 -12.93
N LEU A 102 -6.87 -1.10 -12.40
CA LEU A 102 -5.42 -1.10 -12.22
C LEU A 102 -5.03 -1.80 -10.90
N LEU A 103 -4.04 -2.67 -10.95
CA LEU A 103 -3.42 -3.26 -9.75
C LEU A 103 -2.56 -2.23 -9.00
N CYS A 104 -2.45 -2.37 -7.68
CA CYS A 104 -1.46 -1.62 -6.89
C CYS A 104 -0.04 -2.14 -7.14
N HIS A 105 0.13 -3.46 -7.13
CA HIS A 105 1.36 -4.19 -7.44
C HIS A 105 1.02 -5.39 -8.32
N SER A 106 1.94 -5.81 -9.17
CA SER A 106 1.90 -7.09 -9.87
C SER A 106 3.21 -7.83 -9.71
N ASP A 107 3.12 -9.16 -9.57
CA ASP A 107 4.29 -10.04 -9.64
C ASP A 107 4.64 -10.39 -11.12
N ASN A 108 3.73 -10.09 -12.05
CA ASN A 108 3.93 -10.24 -13.47
C ASN A 108 4.47 -8.94 -14.07
N LYS A 109 5.66 -8.98 -14.67
CA LYS A 109 6.33 -7.81 -15.26
C LYS A 109 5.54 -7.18 -16.42
N ASP A 110 4.74 -7.97 -17.13
CA ASP A 110 3.95 -7.51 -18.29
C ASP A 110 2.61 -6.87 -17.88
N GLU A 111 2.25 -6.90 -16.60
CA GLU A 111 0.99 -6.39 -16.12
C GLU A 111 1.15 -4.99 -15.52
N ALA A 112 0.55 -4.00 -16.19
CA ALA A 112 0.57 -2.62 -15.72
C ALA A 112 0.03 -2.50 -14.29
N ASN A 113 0.77 -1.81 -13.43
CA ASN A 113 0.41 -1.60 -12.04
C ASN A 113 0.79 -0.20 -11.56
N LEU A 114 0.18 0.22 -10.46
CA LEU A 114 0.30 1.59 -9.97
C LEU A 114 1.72 1.96 -9.54
N ILE A 115 2.44 1.05 -8.87
CA ILE A 115 3.78 1.37 -8.38
C ILE A 115 4.78 1.57 -9.52
N ASP A 116 4.65 0.84 -10.62
CA ASP A 116 5.50 1.03 -11.78
C ASP A 116 5.21 2.38 -12.47
N MET A 117 3.93 2.77 -12.58
CA MET A 117 3.55 4.10 -13.09
C MET A 117 4.11 5.23 -12.21
N ILE A 118 4.02 5.10 -10.89
CA ILE A 118 4.58 6.09 -9.93
C ILE A 118 6.09 6.14 -10.07
N THR A 119 6.77 5.00 -10.15
CA THR A 119 8.22 4.94 -10.30
C THR A 119 8.67 5.58 -11.60
N ALA A 120 7.98 5.30 -12.71
CA ALA A 120 8.24 5.93 -14.00
C ALA A 120 8.05 7.45 -13.93
N TYR A 121 6.96 7.92 -13.34
CA TYR A 121 6.71 9.35 -13.13
C TYR A 121 7.84 10.03 -12.34
N LEU A 122 8.22 9.46 -11.18
CA LEU A 122 9.25 10.03 -10.33
C LEU A 122 10.64 10.01 -11.02
N THR A 123 10.92 8.98 -11.82
CA THR A 123 12.17 8.87 -12.58
C THR A 123 12.21 9.92 -13.70
N CYS A 124 11.16 10.02 -14.51
CA CYS A 124 11.09 10.97 -15.62
C CYS A 124 11.08 12.43 -15.16
N THR A 125 10.58 12.71 -13.96
CA THR A 125 10.61 14.06 -13.36
C THR A 125 11.87 14.35 -12.55
N GLY A 126 12.85 13.42 -12.52
CA GLY A 126 14.11 13.57 -11.80
C GLY A 126 13.99 13.52 -10.27
N LYS A 127 12.82 13.13 -9.75
CA LYS A 127 12.53 13.05 -8.30
C LYS A 127 12.99 11.72 -7.68
N TYR A 128 13.30 10.73 -8.50
CA TYR A 128 13.89 9.46 -8.14
C TYR A 128 14.97 9.09 -9.15
N VAL A 129 16.18 8.81 -8.68
CA VAL A 129 17.33 8.41 -9.50
C VAL A 129 17.85 7.09 -8.94
N LYS A 130 17.50 5.98 -9.60
CA LYS A 130 17.81 4.62 -9.11
C LYS A 130 19.31 4.41 -8.89
N GLU A 131 20.15 4.96 -9.74
CA GLU A 131 21.61 4.81 -9.70
C GLU A 131 22.22 5.44 -8.44
N LYS A 132 21.49 6.37 -7.81
CA LYS A 132 21.90 7.03 -6.55
C LYS A 132 21.37 6.31 -5.31
N GLU A 133 20.55 5.28 -5.48
CA GLU A 133 19.93 4.54 -4.39
C GLU A 133 20.57 3.16 -4.21
N ASN A 134 20.95 2.83 -2.97
CA ASN A 134 21.46 1.50 -2.67
C ASN A 134 20.31 0.50 -2.49
N THR A 135 19.28 0.88 -1.72
CA THR A 135 18.22 -0.05 -1.33
C THR A 135 16.82 0.48 -1.49
N PHE A 136 16.65 1.80 -1.54
CA PHE A 136 15.31 2.40 -1.62
C PHE A 136 14.77 2.34 -3.06
N ALA A 137 13.47 2.11 -3.14
CA ALA A 137 12.65 2.38 -4.30
C ALA A 137 11.31 2.96 -3.82
N PRO A 138 10.64 3.82 -4.62
CA PRO A 138 9.29 4.30 -4.29
C PRO A 138 8.37 3.15 -3.91
N ALA A 139 7.55 3.33 -2.88
CA ALA A 139 6.75 2.25 -2.33
C ALA A 139 5.36 2.73 -1.92
N LEU A 140 4.34 1.89 -2.18
CA LEU A 140 2.99 2.17 -1.70
C LEU A 140 2.89 1.91 -0.20
N CYS A 141 2.28 2.85 0.53
CA CYS A 141 2.05 2.75 1.97
C CYS A 141 0.72 2.04 2.29
N ASN A 142 -0.26 2.13 1.38
CA ASN A 142 -1.53 1.38 1.46
C ASN A 142 -1.86 0.77 0.10
N ARG A 143 -2.83 -0.14 0.10
CA ARG A 143 -3.33 -0.78 -1.11
C ARG A 143 -4.85 -0.80 -1.09
N ILE A 144 -5.44 -0.70 -2.28
CA ILE A 144 -6.86 -0.95 -2.53
C ILE A 144 -6.98 -2.02 -3.62
N ASP A 145 -8.12 -2.68 -3.68
CA ASP A 145 -8.35 -3.77 -4.63
C ASP A 145 -8.24 -3.30 -6.09
N GLN A 146 -7.97 -4.22 -7.01
CA GLN A 146 -7.87 -3.92 -8.44
C GLN A 146 -9.09 -3.15 -8.95
N GLY A 147 -10.30 -3.67 -8.67
CA GLY A 147 -11.55 -3.04 -9.10
C GLY A 147 -11.99 -1.82 -8.27
N THR A 148 -11.32 -1.51 -7.16
CA THR A 148 -11.60 -0.34 -6.33
C THR A 148 -10.84 0.87 -6.87
N ARG A 149 -11.51 2.02 -6.96
CA ARG A 149 -10.91 3.31 -7.28
C ARG A 149 -10.54 4.05 -6.01
N GLY A 150 -9.64 5.06 -6.09
CA GLY A 150 -9.46 6.03 -5.03
C GLY A 150 -8.03 6.19 -4.53
N LEU A 151 -7.89 6.79 -3.37
CA LEU A 151 -6.64 7.30 -2.84
C LEU A 151 -5.67 6.20 -2.43
N VAL A 152 -4.45 6.31 -2.96
CA VAL A 152 -3.30 5.48 -2.60
C VAL A 152 -2.12 6.39 -2.32
N ILE A 153 -1.43 6.12 -1.20
CA ILE A 153 -0.27 6.86 -0.72
C ILE A 153 0.99 6.11 -1.15
N ALA A 154 1.93 6.81 -1.74
CA ALA A 154 3.27 6.32 -2.04
C ALA A 154 4.32 7.17 -1.33
N ALA A 155 5.33 6.52 -0.76
CA ALA A 155 6.48 7.19 -0.16
C ALA A 155 7.58 7.40 -1.20
N LYS A 156 8.18 8.59 -1.19
CA LYS A 156 9.26 9.02 -2.09
C LYS A 156 10.65 8.84 -1.49
N ASN A 157 10.75 8.52 -0.20
CA ASN A 157 11.99 8.23 0.51
C ASN A 157 11.77 7.21 1.64
N TYR A 158 12.85 6.62 2.14
CA TYR A 158 12.77 5.56 3.17
C TYR A 158 12.19 6.06 4.49
N ARG A 159 12.57 7.27 4.93
CA ARG A 159 12.08 7.83 6.18
C ARG A 159 10.57 8.03 6.16
N SER A 160 10.06 8.63 5.09
CA SER A 160 8.61 8.80 4.94
C SER A 160 7.86 7.48 4.83
N LEU A 161 8.46 6.44 4.21
CA LEU A 161 7.88 5.09 4.19
C LEU A 161 7.78 4.50 5.61
N ALA A 162 8.84 4.60 6.40
CA ALA A 162 8.87 4.09 7.77
C ALA A 162 7.87 4.84 8.66
N ASP A 163 7.86 6.17 8.57
CA ASP A 163 7.00 7.04 9.34
C ASP A 163 5.52 6.90 8.96
N MET A 164 5.19 6.79 7.66
CA MET A 164 3.82 6.50 7.20
C MET A 164 3.33 5.14 7.69
N ASN A 165 4.19 4.12 7.67
CA ASN A 165 3.84 2.81 8.20
C ASN A 165 3.61 2.86 9.73
N ARG A 166 4.29 3.75 10.48
CA ARG A 166 4.04 4.01 11.90
C ARG A 166 2.67 4.66 12.09
N ILE A 167 2.35 5.69 11.31
CA ILE A 167 1.05 6.37 11.30
C ILE A 167 -0.10 5.39 11.04
N ILE A 168 0.03 4.56 9.99
CA ILE A 168 -1.00 3.57 9.61
C ILE A 168 -1.17 2.49 10.69
N ARG A 169 -0.06 2.01 11.29
CA ARG A 169 -0.09 0.98 12.34
C ARG A 169 -0.74 1.47 13.63
N ASN A 170 -0.59 2.76 13.92
CA ASN A 170 -1.16 3.41 15.09
C ASN A 170 -2.57 3.98 14.83
N ASP A 171 -3.21 3.57 13.71
CA ASP A 171 -4.56 3.98 13.30
C ASP A 171 -4.76 5.51 13.27
N LYS A 172 -3.70 6.25 12.89
CA LYS A 172 -3.72 7.72 12.80
C LYS A 172 -4.19 8.24 11.42
N ILE A 173 -4.75 7.38 10.59
CA ILE A 173 -5.40 7.76 9.32
C ILE A 173 -6.79 7.15 9.27
N GLN A 174 -7.80 8.01 9.25
CA GLN A 174 -9.16 7.60 8.95
C GLN A 174 -9.30 7.41 7.45
N LYS A 175 -9.80 6.24 7.05
CA LYS A 175 -10.01 5.83 5.66
C LYS A 175 -11.51 5.71 5.41
N GLU A 176 -12.02 6.54 4.54
CA GLU A 176 -13.43 6.58 4.21
C GLU A 176 -13.64 6.17 2.75
N TYR A 177 -14.65 5.34 2.56
CA TYR A 177 -15.03 4.82 1.24
C TYR A 177 -16.47 5.20 0.93
N LEU A 178 -16.77 5.38 -0.35
CA LEU A 178 -18.14 5.43 -0.85
C LEU A 178 -18.43 4.18 -1.67
N CYS A 179 -19.63 3.63 -1.51
CA CYS A 179 -20.11 2.56 -2.34
C CYS A 179 -21.64 2.65 -2.53
N VAL A 180 -22.17 1.91 -3.50
CA VAL A 180 -23.61 1.75 -3.69
C VAL A 180 -23.98 0.29 -3.49
N VAL A 181 -25.01 0.08 -2.69
CA VAL A 181 -25.62 -1.24 -2.43
C VAL A 181 -27.06 -1.26 -2.86
N GLN A 182 -27.64 -2.46 -3.05
CA GLN A 182 -29.06 -2.63 -3.20
C GLN A 182 -29.72 -2.76 -1.82
N GLY A 183 -30.81 -2.01 -1.60
CA GLY A 183 -31.53 -1.94 -0.32
C GLY A 183 -30.84 -1.03 0.68
N ASN A 184 -31.30 -1.06 1.91
CA ASN A 184 -30.84 -0.21 3.01
C ASN A 184 -30.06 -1.02 4.04
N ILE A 185 -29.19 -0.34 4.76
CA ILE A 185 -28.49 -0.84 5.94
C ILE A 185 -28.68 0.20 7.05
N GLU A 186 -28.86 -0.23 8.28
CA GLU A 186 -28.91 0.68 9.42
C GLU A 186 -27.53 1.30 9.65
N ASP A 187 -27.53 2.57 10.04
CA ASP A 187 -26.29 3.26 10.39
C ASP A 187 -25.67 2.67 11.66
N GLY A 188 -24.36 2.49 11.68
CA GLY A 188 -23.68 2.01 12.87
C GLY A 188 -22.39 1.27 12.62
N GLU A 189 -21.80 0.79 13.71
CA GLU A 189 -20.59 -0.01 13.72
C GLU A 189 -20.92 -1.50 13.68
N TYR A 190 -20.36 -2.21 12.71
CA TYR A 190 -20.56 -3.63 12.48
C TYR A 190 -19.26 -4.39 12.74
N LYS A 191 -19.37 -5.45 13.55
CA LYS A 191 -18.28 -6.37 13.89
C LYS A 191 -18.54 -7.75 13.32
N ALA A 192 -17.51 -8.35 12.77
CA ALA A 192 -17.56 -9.71 12.25
C ALA A 192 -16.12 -10.30 12.21
N PHE A 193 -15.99 -11.53 11.72
CA PHE A 193 -14.70 -12.22 11.63
C PHE A 193 -14.43 -12.65 10.19
N LEU A 194 -13.21 -12.39 9.72
CA LEU A 194 -12.82 -12.61 8.34
C LEU A 194 -11.69 -13.64 8.26
N THR A 195 -11.91 -14.70 7.47
CA THR A 195 -10.92 -15.74 7.15
C THR A 195 -10.50 -15.62 5.70
N ARG A 196 -9.23 -15.77 5.39
CA ARG A 196 -8.68 -15.71 4.03
C ARG A 196 -8.44 -17.10 3.47
N ASP A 197 -9.17 -17.46 2.41
CA ASP A 197 -8.82 -18.59 1.55
C ASP A 197 -7.74 -18.18 0.56
N LYS A 198 -6.52 -18.69 0.77
CA LYS A 198 -5.37 -18.37 -0.09
C LYS A 198 -5.50 -18.98 -1.48
N THR A 199 -6.10 -20.16 -1.60
CA THR A 199 -6.26 -20.89 -2.86
C THR A 199 -7.27 -20.23 -3.77
N ARG A 200 -8.43 -19.86 -3.23
CA ARG A 200 -9.51 -19.20 -3.98
C ARG A 200 -9.34 -17.69 -4.09
N LYS A 201 -8.28 -17.13 -3.49
CA LYS A 201 -8.05 -15.67 -3.40
C LYS A 201 -9.32 -14.92 -2.94
N LYS A 202 -10.13 -15.55 -2.07
CA LYS A 202 -11.42 -15.05 -1.56
C LYS A 202 -11.34 -14.96 -0.04
N VAL A 203 -12.16 -14.10 0.56
CA VAL A 203 -12.35 -14.08 2.01
C VAL A 203 -13.78 -14.45 2.35
N THR A 204 -13.96 -15.05 3.52
CA THR A 204 -15.26 -15.41 4.08
C THR A 204 -15.46 -14.65 5.37
N VAL A 205 -16.66 -14.14 5.60
CA VAL A 205 -17.04 -13.42 6.82
C VAL A 205 -18.03 -14.27 7.61
N THR A 206 -17.84 -14.34 8.93
CA THR A 206 -18.67 -15.07 9.88
C THR A 206 -18.99 -14.22 11.09
N ALA A 207 -20.14 -14.47 11.73
CA ALA A 207 -20.54 -13.78 12.97
C ALA A 207 -19.72 -14.22 14.20
N LYS A 208 -19.19 -15.43 14.18
CA LYS A 208 -18.40 -16.00 15.29
C LYS A 208 -16.93 -16.17 14.88
N PRO A 209 -15.98 -15.99 15.81
CA PRO A 209 -14.57 -16.20 15.53
C PRO A 209 -14.27 -17.68 15.22
N THR A 210 -13.27 -17.90 14.37
CA THR A 210 -12.62 -19.20 14.15
C THR A 210 -11.12 -19.04 14.45
N GLU A 211 -10.40 -20.13 14.57
CA GLU A 211 -8.97 -20.13 14.92
C GLU A 211 -8.11 -19.27 13.98
N GLU A 212 -8.44 -19.27 12.68
CA GLU A 212 -7.69 -18.50 11.67
C GLU A 212 -8.33 -17.14 11.33
N SER A 213 -9.47 -16.80 11.91
CA SER A 213 -10.18 -15.57 11.59
C SER A 213 -9.57 -14.36 12.26
N LYS A 214 -9.77 -13.19 11.62
CA LYS A 214 -9.39 -11.90 12.18
C LYS A 214 -10.62 -11.03 12.29
N GLU A 215 -10.74 -10.34 13.43
CA GLU A 215 -11.81 -9.36 13.62
C GLU A 215 -11.75 -8.28 12.55
N ILE A 216 -12.92 -7.91 12.06
CA ILE A 216 -13.14 -6.77 11.18
C ILE A 216 -14.20 -5.86 11.82
N ILE A 217 -13.92 -4.56 11.74
CA ILE A 217 -14.82 -3.51 12.24
C ILE A 217 -14.98 -2.50 11.11
N THR A 218 -16.23 -2.29 10.68
CA THR A 218 -16.59 -1.31 9.64
C THR A 218 -17.79 -0.53 10.10
N GLU A 219 -17.72 0.78 10.06
CA GLU A 219 -18.83 1.68 10.33
C GLU A 219 -19.47 2.05 9.00
N PHE A 220 -20.81 1.93 8.91
CA PHE A 220 -21.59 2.26 7.72
C PHE A 220 -22.55 3.38 8.04
N HIS A 221 -22.66 4.35 7.13
CA HIS A 221 -23.63 5.44 7.17
C HIS A 221 -24.31 5.57 5.82
N THR A 222 -25.63 5.60 5.83
CA THR A 222 -26.44 5.85 4.64
C THR A 222 -26.48 7.35 4.36
N LEU A 223 -25.80 7.79 3.30
CA LEU A 223 -25.80 9.20 2.91
C LEU A 223 -27.06 9.58 2.15
N GLN A 224 -27.51 8.71 1.27
CA GLN A 224 -28.69 8.92 0.42
C GLN A 224 -29.32 7.57 0.04
N SER A 225 -30.64 7.56 -0.11
CA SER A 225 -31.39 6.43 -0.67
C SER A 225 -32.23 6.89 -1.85
N LYS A 226 -32.28 6.08 -2.92
CA LYS A 226 -33.03 6.36 -4.13
C LYS A 226 -33.54 5.04 -4.72
N SER A 227 -34.86 4.88 -4.80
CA SER A 227 -35.48 3.59 -5.19
C SER A 227 -34.96 2.46 -4.29
N ASP A 228 -34.44 1.40 -4.90
CA ASP A 228 -33.91 0.21 -4.20
C ASP A 228 -32.40 0.31 -3.90
N TYR A 229 -31.80 1.48 -4.01
CA TYR A 229 -30.33 1.65 -3.85
C TYR A 229 -29.99 2.65 -2.76
N SER A 230 -28.91 2.38 -2.04
CA SER A 230 -28.33 3.29 -1.05
C SER A 230 -26.89 3.62 -1.36
N LEU A 231 -26.56 4.91 -1.26
CA LEU A 231 -25.19 5.41 -1.25
C LEU A 231 -24.68 5.36 0.18
N LEU A 232 -23.66 4.55 0.43
CA LEU A 232 -23.08 4.37 1.74
C LEU A 232 -21.70 5.02 1.84
N GLN A 233 -21.44 5.67 2.98
CA GLN A 233 -20.13 5.94 3.50
C GLN A 233 -19.70 4.75 4.37
N CYS A 234 -18.49 4.27 4.15
CA CYS A 234 -17.91 3.18 4.92
C CYS A 234 -16.61 3.67 5.57
N ILE A 235 -16.51 3.60 6.89
CA ILE A 235 -15.32 3.99 7.65
C ILE A 235 -14.65 2.71 8.15
N LEU A 236 -13.38 2.52 7.76
CA LEU A 236 -12.62 1.35 8.16
C LEU A 236 -11.91 1.59 9.50
N LYS A 237 -12.30 0.85 10.56
CA LYS A 237 -11.56 0.75 11.82
C LYS A 237 -10.47 -0.34 11.74
N THR A 238 -10.63 -1.33 10.89
CA THR A 238 -9.64 -2.35 10.53
C THR A 238 -9.45 -2.38 9.01
N GLY A 239 -8.28 -2.85 8.53
CA GLY A 239 -7.95 -2.83 7.10
C GLY A 239 -7.58 -4.21 6.56
N ARG A 240 -8.57 -5.11 6.38
CA ARG A 240 -8.34 -6.47 5.84
C ARG A 240 -8.69 -6.53 4.35
N THR A 241 -8.07 -7.51 3.67
CA THR A 241 -8.32 -7.75 2.24
C THR A 241 -9.81 -7.90 1.95
N HIS A 242 -10.34 -7.16 0.98
CA HIS A 242 -11.75 -7.15 0.56
C HIS A 242 -12.76 -6.85 1.70
N GLN A 243 -12.34 -6.24 2.81
CA GLN A 243 -13.17 -6.13 4.01
C GLN A 243 -14.56 -5.56 3.73
N ILE A 244 -14.69 -4.36 3.19
CA ILE A 244 -16.00 -3.71 2.92
C ILE A 244 -16.85 -4.60 2.03
N ARG A 245 -16.27 -5.15 0.97
CA ARG A 245 -16.97 -5.97 -0.03
C ARG A 245 -17.58 -7.24 0.57
N ALA A 246 -16.75 -7.98 1.32
CA ALA A 246 -17.17 -9.22 1.96
C ALA A 246 -18.10 -8.97 3.15
N HIS A 247 -17.90 -7.89 3.89
CA HIS A 247 -18.73 -7.52 5.03
C HIS A 247 -20.14 -7.14 4.59
N LEU A 248 -20.27 -6.27 3.59
CA LEU A 248 -21.59 -5.91 3.03
C LEU A 248 -22.29 -7.10 2.39
N ALA A 249 -21.58 -8.01 1.73
CA ALA A 249 -22.17 -9.24 1.20
C ALA A 249 -22.66 -10.17 2.31
N PHE A 250 -21.92 -10.28 3.42
CA PHE A 250 -22.32 -11.04 4.61
C PHE A 250 -23.61 -10.47 5.23
N LEU A 251 -23.75 -9.14 5.24
CA LEU A 251 -24.95 -8.44 5.71
C LEU A 251 -26.12 -8.50 4.70
N GLY A 252 -25.98 -9.24 3.59
CA GLY A 252 -27.02 -9.36 2.56
C GLY A 252 -27.17 -8.12 1.67
N ARG A 253 -26.18 -7.22 1.70
CA ARG A 253 -26.17 -5.96 0.93
C ARG A 253 -24.87 -5.83 0.10
N PRO A 254 -24.62 -6.74 -0.86
CA PRO A 254 -23.41 -6.69 -1.65
C PRO A 254 -23.33 -5.39 -2.48
N ILE A 255 -22.12 -4.91 -2.69
CA ILE A 255 -21.85 -3.72 -3.52
C ILE A 255 -22.27 -4.03 -4.96
N ILE A 256 -22.97 -3.09 -5.60
CA ILE A 256 -23.37 -3.26 -7.00
C ILE A 256 -22.14 -3.39 -7.92
N GLY A 257 -22.22 -4.31 -8.90
CA GLY A 257 -21.13 -4.61 -9.83
C GLY A 257 -20.00 -5.47 -9.23
N ASP A 258 -20.09 -5.88 -7.97
CA ASP A 258 -19.12 -6.79 -7.37
C ASP A 258 -19.32 -8.23 -7.85
N ARG A 259 -18.52 -8.66 -8.83
CA ARG A 259 -18.61 -10.00 -9.43
C ARG A 259 -18.13 -11.12 -8.50
N LYS A 260 -17.44 -10.78 -7.39
CA LYS A 260 -16.85 -11.77 -6.48
C LYS A 260 -17.74 -12.05 -5.26
N TYR A 261 -18.41 -11.04 -4.74
CA TYR A 261 -19.24 -11.11 -3.54
C TYR A 261 -20.72 -10.79 -3.80
N GLY A 262 -21.05 -10.28 -4.98
CA GLY A 262 -22.39 -9.92 -5.39
C GLY A 262 -22.71 -10.41 -6.80
N LYS A 263 -23.39 -9.58 -7.57
CA LYS A 263 -23.81 -9.85 -8.94
C LYS A 263 -23.26 -8.80 -9.91
N PRO A 264 -23.01 -9.16 -11.19
CA PRO A 264 -22.76 -8.17 -12.23
C PRO A 264 -23.89 -7.13 -12.30
N PHE A 265 -23.52 -5.90 -12.65
CA PHE A 265 -24.48 -4.82 -12.85
C PHE A 265 -24.23 -4.17 -14.23
N LYS A 266 -25.31 -3.87 -14.97
CA LYS A 266 -25.22 -3.28 -16.31
C LYS A 266 -24.46 -1.94 -16.24
N GLY A 267 -23.47 -1.77 -17.10
CA GLY A 267 -22.63 -0.55 -17.14
C GLY A 267 -21.45 -0.55 -16.17
N LEU A 268 -21.33 -1.55 -15.26
CA LEU A 268 -20.19 -1.66 -14.34
C LEU A 268 -19.28 -2.86 -14.70
N LYS A 269 -17.96 -2.58 -14.81
CA LYS A 269 -16.93 -3.61 -15.02
C LYS A 269 -16.45 -4.24 -13.70
N SER A 270 -16.61 -3.54 -12.57
CA SER A 270 -16.18 -3.93 -11.23
C SER A 270 -17.09 -3.30 -10.16
N GLN A 271 -16.87 -3.66 -8.90
CA GLN A 271 -17.56 -3.08 -7.75
C GLN A 271 -17.55 -1.55 -7.76
N LEU A 272 -18.68 -0.94 -7.52
CA LEU A 272 -18.80 0.51 -7.39
C LEU A 272 -18.37 0.94 -5.98
N LEU A 273 -17.05 0.99 -5.77
CA LEU A 273 -16.38 1.29 -4.50
C LEU A 273 -15.23 2.25 -4.74
N CYS A 274 -15.16 3.30 -3.94
CA CYS A 274 -14.12 4.32 -4.00
C CYS A 274 -13.55 4.63 -2.61
N ALA A 275 -12.22 4.51 -2.43
CA ALA A 275 -11.48 5.07 -1.31
C ALA A 275 -11.40 6.60 -1.51
N TYR A 276 -12.41 7.32 -1.03
CA TYR A 276 -12.62 8.71 -1.45
C TYR A 276 -12.00 9.75 -0.54
N ARG A 277 -11.75 9.42 0.73
CA ARG A 277 -11.18 10.37 1.69
C ARG A 277 -10.15 9.71 2.61
N LEU A 278 -9.08 10.43 2.86
CA LEU A 278 -8.07 10.11 3.87
C LEU A 278 -7.93 11.33 4.78
N THR A 279 -8.15 11.14 6.09
CA THR A 279 -7.98 12.20 7.10
C THR A 279 -6.90 11.78 8.08
N PHE A 280 -5.86 12.60 8.21
CA PHE A 280 -4.77 12.38 9.14
C PHE A 280 -5.14 12.90 10.52
N GLY A 281 -5.07 12.04 11.51
CA GLY A 281 -5.33 12.38 12.92
C GLY A 281 -4.13 13.02 13.59
N ASP A 282 -4.02 12.77 14.88
CA ASP A 282 -2.91 13.27 15.68
C ASP A 282 -1.64 12.44 15.42
N ILE A 283 -0.62 13.09 14.85
CA ILE A 283 0.67 12.50 14.49
C ILE A 283 1.72 13.02 15.49
N GLU A 284 2.56 12.12 15.99
CA GLU A 284 3.61 12.43 16.94
C GLU A 284 4.60 13.46 16.36
N PRO A 285 5.07 14.45 17.14
CA PRO A 285 5.94 15.53 16.65
C PRO A 285 7.29 15.03 16.10
N ASP A 286 7.80 13.87 16.57
CA ASP A 286 9.04 13.26 16.10
C ASP A 286 8.91 12.55 14.74
N ASN A 287 7.70 12.41 14.23
CA ASN A 287 7.42 11.84 12.92
C ASN A 287 7.71 12.88 11.83
N SER A 288 8.48 12.51 10.81
CA SER A 288 8.82 13.42 9.70
C SER A 288 7.60 13.89 8.89
N LEU A 289 6.46 13.23 9.06
CA LEU A 289 5.17 13.54 8.43
C LEU A 289 4.20 14.24 9.39
N SER A 290 4.68 14.77 10.52
CA SER A 290 3.83 15.46 11.52
C SER A 290 3.09 16.67 10.95
N TYR A 291 3.60 17.30 9.90
CA TYR A 291 2.96 18.39 9.17
C TYR A 291 1.63 18.01 8.50
N LEU A 292 1.35 16.70 8.33
CA LEU A 292 0.08 16.20 7.80
C LEU A 292 -1.04 16.13 8.85
N LYS A 293 -0.73 16.40 10.13
CA LYS A 293 -1.74 16.40 11.20
C LYS A 293 -2.94 17.29 10.83
N GLY A 294 -4.14 16.71 10.91
CA GLY A 294 -5.39 17.38 10.54
C GLY A 294 -5.65 17.52 9.03
N SER A 295 -4.71 17.16 8.19
CA SER A 295 -4.90 17.25 6.73
C SER A 295 -5.90 16.23 6.23
N THR A 296 -6.68 16.62 5.22
CA THR A 296 -7.66 15.76 4.56
C THR A 296 -7.45 15.80 3.05
N PHE A 297 -7.41 14.62 2.42
CA PHE A 297 -7.33 14.45 0.97
C PHE A 297 -8.59 13.76 0.46
N VAL A 298 -9.15 14.27 -0.63
CA VAL A 298 -10.45 13.84 -1.16
C VAL A 298 -10.37 13.60 -2.66
N VAL A 299 -11.10 12.62 -3.15
CA VAL A 299 -11.38 12.44 -4.58
C VAL A 299 -12.54 13.35 -4.97
N GLU A 300 -12.26 14.49 -5.60
CA GLU A 300 -13.25 15.51 -5.93
C GLU A 300 -14.32 15.00 -6.92
N ASP A 301 -13.89 14.44 -8.05
CA ASP A 301 -14.80 13.83 -9.03
C ASP A 301 -15.04 12.35 -8.69
N ASN A 302 -16.00 12.10 -7.79
CA ASN A 302 -16.27 10.76 -7.29
C ASN A 302 -17.25 10.00 -8.19
N PRO A 303 -16.80 8.96 -8.90
CA PRO A 303 -17.64 8.21 -9.83
C PRO A 303 -18.77 7.43 -9.16
N VAL A 304 -18.65 7.14 -7.84
CA VAL A 304 -19.71 6.46 -7.08
C VAL A 304 -20.92 7.37 -6.93
N THR A 305 -20.69 8.61 -6.50
CA THR A 305 -21.73 9.63 -6.40
C THR A 305 -22.32 9.96 -7.77
N ASN A 306 -21.46 10.13 -8.77
CA ASN A 306 -21.90 10.42 -10.14
C ASN A 306 -22.77 9.31 -10.74
N PHE A 307 -22.47 8.06 -10.43
CA PHE A 307 -23.27 6.92 -10.86
C PHE A 307 -24.59 6.84 -10.09
N PHE A 308 -24.54 7.01 -8.76
CA PHE A 308 -25.75 6.99 -7.91
C PHE A 308 -26.77 8.04 -8.33
N ASN A 309 -26.32 9.23 -8.68
CA ASN A 309 -27.22 10.31 -9.14
C ASN A 309 -27.96 10.00 -10.46
N LYS A 310 -27.45 9.04 -11.25
CA LYS A 310 -28.04 8.60 -12.51
C LYS A 310 -28.97 7.38 -12.37
N LEU A 311 -29.00 6.71 -11.19
CA LEU A 311 -29.99 5.68 -10.86
C LEU A 311 -31.37 6.31 -10.61
#